data_466980300dc25d417e2fc7bf498c5ddc
#
_entry.id   466980300dc25d417e2fc7bf498c5ddc
#
_cell.length_a   1.000
_cell.length_b   1.000
_cell.length_c   1.000
_cell.angle_alpha   90.00
_cell.angle_beta   90.00
_cell.angle_gamma   90.00
#
_symmetry.space_group_name_H-M   'P 1'
#
loop_
_entity.id
_entity.type
_entity.pdbx_description
1 polymer ?
#
loop_
_entity_poly.entity_id
_entity_poly.type
_entity_poly.pdbx_seq_one_letter_code
_entity_poly.pdbx_strand_id
1 'polypeptide(L)'
;MRVLVVEDDHALGLFLKKAMEMEGHRVEWAQDGDAALAEGAAEHPDLVLLDLSLPKRDGMEVLAAMRARHDDGAVLVLSGRNDLRVRVQCLDGGADDYLPKPFSYLELKARCRALLRRRKQFADPVLRHGDLELNRIEHKVARGGRTIGLTAKEFSLLECLLLHEGECLSRSQLLAEVWQMPGETGTNVVDVYVNYLRRKVEGGTGGDGELIETVRGAGYRLGGMGRKPVMRHPGGPAPVRGMACA
;
A
#
# COMPACT_ATOMS: atom_id res chain seq x y z
N MET A 1 4.32 1.09 -7.71
CA MET A 1 4.47 2.52 -7.45
C MET A 1 5.81 3.00 -7.96
N ARG A 2 5.95 4.29 -8.26
CA ARG A 2 7.21 4.89 -8.73
C ARG A 2 7.95 5.50 -7.54
N VAL A 3 9.22 5.17 -7.42
CA VAL A 3 10.10 5.69 -6.36
C VAL A 3 11.29 6.38 -7.02
N LEU A 4 11.58 7.60 -6.59
CA LEU A 4 12.79 8.31 -6.96
C LEU A 4 13.77 8.25 -5.78
N VAL A 5 14.93 7.72 -6.01
CA VAL A 5 16.06 7.75 -5.07
C VAL A 5 16.96 8.89 -5.47
N VAL A 6 17.30 9.77 -4.52
CA VAL A 6 18.21 10.92 -4.73
C VAL A 6 19.35 10.78 -3.73
N GLU A 7 20.48 10.27 -4.20
CA GLU A 7 21.63 9.90 -3.38
C GLU A 7 22.89 9.93 -4.24
N ASP A 8 23.92 10.65 -3.81
CA ASP A 8 25.19 10.77 -4.53
C ASP A 8 26.18 9.64 -4.19
N ASP A 9 26.08 9.05 -3.00
CA ASP A 9 26.84 7.86 -2.66
C ASP A 9 26.38 6.66 -3.51
N HIS A 10 27.29 6.18 -4.38
CA HIS A 10 26.96 5.09 -5.31
C HIS A 10 26.57 3.79 -4.62
N ALA A 11 27.20 3.45 -3.48
CA ALA A 11 26.92 2.21 -2.78
C ALA A 11 25.57 2.24 -2.11
N LEU A 12 25.25 3.36 -1.45
CA LEU A 12 23.96 3.57 -0.79
C LEU A 12 22.83 3.74 -1.82
N GLY A 13 23.03 4.52 -2.88
CA GLY A 13 22.05 4.70 -3.94
C GLY A 13 21.68 3.38 -4.63
N LEU A 14 22.67 2.54 -4.94
CA LEU A 14 22.42 1.22 -5.51
C LEU A 14 21.68 0.30 -4.52
N PHE A 15 22.05 0.35 -3.23
CA PHE A 15 21.35 -0.39 -2.18
C PHE A 15 19.89 0.03 -2.08
N LEU A 16 19.61 1.34 -2.00
CA LEU A 16 18.24 1.88 -1.93
C LEU A 16 17.41 1.49 -3.15
N LYS A 17 17.99 1.63 -4.35
CA LYS A 17 17.35 1.22 -5.60
C LYS A 17 16.94 -0.26 -5.56
N LYS A 18 17.88 -1.16 -5.29
CA LYS A 18 17.60 -2.59 -5.21
C LYS A 18 16.59 -2.93 -4.12
N ALA A 19 16.70 -2.28 -2.96
CA ALA A 19 15.78 -2.48 -1.85
C ALA A 19 14.33 -2.17 -2.23
N MET A 20 14.09 -1.09 -2.95
CA MET A 20 12.74 -0.70 -3.41
C MET A 20 12.26 -1.54 -4.60
N GLU A 21 13.15 -1.94 -5.50
CA GLU A 21 12.82 -2.88 -6.59
C GLU A 21 12.38 -4.25 -6.05
N MET A 22 13.02 -4.76 -5.00
CA MET A 22 12.61 -6.01 -4.33
C MET A 22 11.22 -5.91 -3.68
N GLU A 23 10.76 -4.72 -3.31
CA GLU A 23 9.39 -4.48 -2.82
C GLU A 23 8.37 -4.28 -3.98
N GLY A 24 8.80 -4.47 -5.23
CA GLY A 24 7.92 -4.38 -6.41
C GLY A 24 7.68 -2.96 -6.91
N HIS A 25 8.56 -2.00 -6.57
CA HIS A 25 8.47 -0.63 -7.05
C HIS A 25 9.30 -0.44 -8.33
N ARG A 26 8.85 0.47 -9.21
CA ARG A 26 9.69 1.01 -10.29
C ARG A 26 10.56 2.11 -9.69
N VAL A 27 11.88 2.03 -9.88
CA VAL A 27 12.82 2.93 -9.19
C VAL A 27 13.71 3.64 -10.20
N GLU A 28 13.68 4.97 -10.16
CA GLU A 28 14.65 5.83 -10.81
C GLU A 28 15.67 6.33 -9.76
N TRP A 29 16.88 6.62 -10.19
CA TRP A 29 17.95 7.06 -9.30
C TRP A 29 18.69 8.24 -9.87
N ALA A 30 18.61 9.36 -9.17
CA ALA A 30 19.33 10.60 -9.44
C ALA A 30 20.53 10.75 -8.48
N GLN A 31 21.67 11.20 -8.99
CA GLN A 31 22.89 11.34 -8.19
C GLN A 31 23.19 12.80 -7.80
N ASP A 32 22.35 13.73 -8.20
CA ASP A 32 22.45 15.15 -7.84
C ASP A 32 21.07 15.82 -7.86
N GLY A 33 21.00 17.01 -7.27
CA GLY A 33 19.74 17.73 -7.12
C GLY A 33 19.11 18.20 -8.44
N ASP A 34 19.90 18.49 -9.47
CA ASP A 34 19.36 18.92 -10.77
C ASP A 34 18.76 17.73 -11.53
N ALA A 35 19.44 16.58 -11.52
CA ALA A 35 18.91 15.32 -12.05
C ALA A 35 17.61 14.92 -11.33
N ALA A 36 17.57 15.06 -9.99
CA ALA A 36 16.38 14.77 -9.20
C ALA A 36 15.16 15.62 -9.62
N LEU A 37 15.36 16.90 -9.89
CA LEU A 37 14.29 17.80 -10.32
C LEU A 37 13.82 17.52 -11.75
N ALA A 38 14.71 17.07 -12.63
CA ALA A 38 14.37 16.68 -13.98
C ALA A 38 13.54 15.39 -13.99
N GLU A 39 14.00 14.35 -13.29
CA GLU A 39 13.29 13.06 -13.15
C GLU A 39 11.95 13.21 -12.41
N GLY A 40 11.92 13.98 -11.32
CA GLY A 40 10.69 14.24 -10.57
C GLY A 40 9.62 14.92 -11.42
N ALA A 41 10.01 15.85 -12.31
CA ALA A 41 9.08 16.52 -13.20
C ALA A 41 8.54 15.60 -14.32
N ALA A 42 9.36 14.67 -14.81
CA ALA A 42 9.00 13.78 -15.91
C ALA A 42 8.09 12.63 -15.48
N GLU A 43 8.36 12.05 -14.31
CA GLU A 43 7.77 10.77 -13.89
C GLU A 43 6.78 10.88 -12.72
N HIS A 44 6.66 12.01 -12.04
CA HIS A 44 5.77 12.22 -10.89
C HIS A 44 5.83 11.06 -9.88
N PRO A 45 6.93 10.94 -9.10
CA PRO A 45 7.15 9.81 -8.21
C PRO A 45 6.12 9.76 -7.08
N ASP A 46 5.74 8.53 -6.67
CA ASP A 46 4.88 8.30 -5.52
C ASP A 46 5.61 8.49 -4.20
N LEU A 47 6.92 8.21 -4.19
CA LEU A 47 7.82 8.37 -3.05
C LEU A 47 9.18 8.86 -3.54
N VAL A 48 9.74 9.81 -2.81
CA VAL A 48 11.12 10.29 -3.01
C VAL A 48 11.93 9.96 -1.76
N LEU A 49 13.04 9.27 -1.91
CA LEU A 49 14.07 9.07 -0.89
C LEU A 49 15.14 10.11 -1.16
N LEU A 50 15.27 11.12 -0.30
CA LEU A 50 16.05 12.32 -0.57
C LEU A 50 17.19 12.48 0.44
N ASP A 51 18.45 12.39 -0.02
CA ASP A 51 19.57 12.90 0.78
C ASP A 51 19.61 14.43 0.75
N LEU A 52 20.01 15.02 1.85
CA LEU A 52 20.24 16.47 1.94
C LEU A 52 21.60 16.88 1.40
N SER A 53 22.61 16.01 1.54
CA SER A 53 24.01 16.33 1.21
C SER A 53 24.32 15.98 -0.23
N LEU A 54 23.65 16.62 -1.16
CA LEU A 54 23.81 16.38 -2.60
C LEU A 54 24.80 17.36 -3.25
N PRO A 55 25.51 16.95 -4.30
CA PRO A 55 26.28 17.87 -5.13
C PRO A 55 25.35 18.76 -5.98
N LYS A 56 25.87 19.87 -6.46
CA LYS A 56 25.23 20.90 -7.29
C LYS A 56 24.11 21.66 -6.57
N ARG A 57 23.13 20.95 -6.00
CA ARG A 57 21.97 21.55 -5.32
C ARG A 57 21.69 20.80 -4.02
N ASP A 58 21.62 21.52 -2.89
CA ASP A 58 21.30 20.95 -1.57
C ASP A 58 19.89 20.31 -1.59
N GLY A 59 19.73 19.19 -0.88
CA GLY A 59 18.45 18.48 -0.84
C GLY A 59 17.30 19.32 -0.27
N MET A 60 17.58 20.31 0.58
CA MET A 60 16.55 21.26 1.03
C MET A 60 16.01 22.12 -0.10
N GLU A 61 16.88 22.55 -1.03
CA GLU A 61 16.46 23.28 -2.24
C GLU A 61 15.67 22.40 -3.19
N VAL A 62 16.06 21.10 -3.30
CA VAL A 62 15.30 20.11 -4.08
C VAL A 62 13.91 19.93 -3.50
N LEU A 63 13.79 19.74 -2.19
CA LEU A 63 12.51 19.63 -1.47
C LEU A 63 11.62 20.84 -1.72
N ALA A 64 12.17 22.04 -1.53
CA ALA A 64 11.43 23.29 -1.74
C ALA A 64 10.96 23.45 -3.20
N ALA A 65 11.81 23.10 -4.18
CA ALA A 65 11.46 23.16 -5.59
C ALA A 65 10.39 22.14 -5.98
N MET A 66 10.41 20.92 -5.42
CA MET A 66 9.36 19.92 -5.61
C MET A 66 8.01 20.41 -5.07
N ARG A 67 7.99 20.96 -3.87
CA ARG A 67 6.76 21.48 -3.25
C ARG A 67 6.22 22.72 -3.97
N ALA A 68 7.08 23.59 -4.48
CA ALA A 68 6.66 24.73 -5.29
C ALA A 68 6.00 24.35 -6.62
N ARG A 69 6.28 23.15 -7.13
CA ARG A 69 5.63 22.59 -8.33
C ARG A 69 4.33 21.83 -8.02
N HIS A 70 3.87 21.85 -6.79
CA HIS A 70 2.73 21.02 -6.34
C HIS A 70 2.92 19.52 -6.60
N ASP A 71 4.18 19.06 -6.47
CA ASP A 71 4.48 17.64 -6.56
C ASP A 71 4.05 16.97 -5.25
N ASP A 72 2.94 16.22 -5.33
CA ASP A 72 2.31 15.59 -4.16
C ASP A 72 3.01 14.30 -3.72
N GLY A 73 4.13 13.91 -4.36
CA GLY A 73 4.93 12.75 -3.97
C GLY A 73 5.34 12.81 -2.50
N ALA A 74 5.20 11.68 -1.78
CA ALA A 74 5.73 11.61 -0.41
C ALA A 74 7.24 11.74 -0.43
N VAL A 75 7.81 12.53 0.49
CA VAL A 75 9.26 12.72 0.61
C VAL A 75 9.75 12.21 1.96
N LEU A 76 10.58 11.18 1.92
CA LEU A 76 11.37 10.69 3.05
C LEU A 76 12.79 11.23 2.95
N VAL A 77 13.15 12.11 3.85
CA VAL A 77 14.52 12.64 3.93
C VAL A 77 15.43 11.63 4.60
N LEU A 78 16.57 11.31 3.98
CA LEU A 78 17.64 10.48 4.52
C LEU A 78 18.86 11.36 4.75
N SER A 79 19.33 11.54 6.00
CA SER A 79 20.43 12.47 6.22
C SER A 79 21.33 12.09 7.40
N GLY A 80 22.64 12.33 7.22
CA GLY A 80 23.61 12.27 8.31
C GLY A 80 23.60 13.47 9.27
N ARG A 81 22.81 14.48 8.96
CA ARG A 81 22.68 15.68 9.80
C ARG A 81 21.72 15.37 10.97
N ASN A 82 22.27 15.05 12.13
CA ASN A 82 21.48 14.69 13.34
C ASN A 82 20.99 15.90 14.17
N ASP A 83 21.05 17.11 13.62
CA ASP A 83 20.55 18.32 14.30
C ASP A 83 19.02 18.36 14.27
N LEU A 84 18.42 18.52 15.47
CA LEU A 84 16.96 18.67 15.62
C LEU A 84 16.42 19.84 14.76
N ARG A 85 17.18 20.93 14.63
CA ARG A 85 16.78 22.10 13.83
C ARG A 85 16.64 21.74 12.36
N VAL A 86 17.60 20.99 11.79
CA VAL A 86 17.54 20.53 10.40
C VAL A 86 16.34 19.63 10.18
N ARG A 87 16.09 18.70 11.11
CA ARG A 87 14.91 17.84 11.06
C ARG A 87 13.60 18.62 11.05
N VAL A 88 13.46 19.60 11.93
CA VAL A 88 12.27 20.47 11.99
C VAL A 88 12.13 21.25 10.69
N GLN A 89 13.21 21.86 10.19
CA GLN A 89 13.20 22.60 8.92
C GLN A 89 12.78 21.73 7.73
N CYS A 90 13.22 20.46 7.65
CA CYS A 90 12.80 19.53 6.61
C CYS A 90 11.30 19.27 6.67
N LEU A 91 10.77 18.98 7.87
CA LEU A 91 9.35 18.70 8.06
C LEU A 91 8.48 19.93 7.77
N ASP A 92 8.88 21.10 8.25
CA ASP A 92 8.20 22.38 7.97
C ASP A 92 8.30 22.75 6.47
N GLY A 93 9.40 22.36 5.81
CA GLY A 93 9.63 22.52 4.37
C GLY A 93 8.83 21.54 3.50
N GLY A 94 8.04 20.66 4.12
CA GLY A 94 7.14 19.74 3.43
C GLY A 94 7.67 18.32 3.23
N ALA A 95 8.72 17.91 3.93
CA ALA A 95 9.06 16.49 4.04
C ALA A 95 8.00 15.75 4.86
N ASP A 96 7.62 14.55 4.41
CA ASP A 96 6.59 13.74 5.09
C ASP A 96 7.16 12.92 6.24
N ASP A 97 8.47 12.59 6.20
CA ASP A 97 9.19 11.96 7.30
C ASP A 97 10.70 12.18 7.16
N TYR A 98 11.44 11.89 8.23
CA TYR A 98 12.89 12.06 8.31
C TYR A 98 13.54 10.84 8.97
N LEU A 99 14.54 10.27 8.31
CA LEU A 99 15.29 9.11 8.78
C LEU A 99 16.78 9.43 8.86
N PRO A 100 17.36 9.48 10.08
CA PRO A 100 18.78 9.77 10.23
C PRO A 100 19.66 8.61 9.75
N LYS A 101 20.78 8.92 9.12
CA LYS A 101 21.87 7.98 8.80
C LYS A 101 22.79 7.82 10.03
N PRO A 102 23.21 6.58 10.41
CA PRO A 102 22.90 5.29 9.77
C PRO A 102 21.53 4.75 10.20
N PHE A 103 20.83 4.09 9.28
CA PHE A 103 19.53 3.49 9.51
C PHE A 103 19.52 1.99 9.20
N SER A 104 18.56 1.26 9.74
CA SER A 104 18.33 -0.13 9.38
C SER A 104 17.43 -0.26 8.14
N TYR A 105 17.66 -1.30 7.32
CA TYR A 105 16.77 -1.61 6.20
C TYR A 105 15.32 -1.81 6.64
N LEU A 106 15.11 -2.46 7.80
CA LEU A 106 13.77 -2.70 8.33
C LEU A 106 13.03 -1.40 8.67
N GLU A 107 13.73 -0.40 9.23
CA GLU A 107 13.14 0.90 9.52
C GLU A 107 12.82 1.67 8.25
N LEU A 108 13.76 1.74 7.30
CA LEU A 108 13.53 2.35 6.00
C LEU A 108 12.28 1.77 5.33
N LYS A 109 12.21 0.44 5.23
CA LYS A 109 11.08 -0.27 4.64
C LYS A 109 9.75 0.02 5.34
N ALA A 110 9.74 0.07 6.67
CA ALA A 110 8.54 0.37 7.45
C ALA A 110 8.03 1.80 7.18
N ARG A 111 8.94 2.79 7.13
CA ARG A 111 8.62 4.19 6.85
C ARG A 111 8.13 4.37 5.41
N CYS A 112 8.81 3.81 4.42
CA CYS A 112 8.38 3.85 3.01
C CYS A 112 6.96 3.29 2.86
N ARG A 113 6.67 2.13 3.46
CA ARG A 113 5.32 1.54 3.42
C ARG A 113 4.28 2.44 4.09
N ALA A 114 4.60 3.08 5.20
CA ALA A 114 3.69 3.99 5.88
C ALA A 114 3.35 5.22 5.03
N LEU A 115 4.35 5.81 4.38
CA LEU A 115 4.18 6.96 3.49
C LEU A 115 3.38 6.60 2.24
N LEU A 116 3.72 5.50 1.58
CA LEU A 116 3.00 5.04 0.39
C LEU A 116 1.55 4.64 0.70
N ARG A 117 1.28 4.08 1.89
CA ARG A 117 -0.08 3.80 2.36
C ARG A 117 -0.88 5.08 2.54
N ARG A 118 -0.33 6.10 3.22
CA ARG A 118 -0.99 7.40 3.39
C ARG A 118 -1.38 8.00 2.03
N ARG A 119 -0.47 7.95 1.06
CA ARG A 119 -0.73 8.48 -0.28
C ARG A 119 -1.86 7.75 -1.00
N LYS A 120 -1.88 6.42 -0.99
CA LYS A 120 -3.04 5.64 -1.51
C LYS A 120 -4.34 6.09 -0.85
N GLN A 121 -4.29 6.41 0.44
CA GLN A 121 -5.45 6.88 1.18
C GLN A 121 -5.97 8.24 0.69
N PHE A 122 -5.11 9.14 0.22
CA PHE A 122 -5.49 10.47 -0.25
C PHE A 122 -5.71 10.56 -1.77
N ALA A 123 -5.09 9.68 -2.57
CA ALA A 123 -5.12 9.76 -4.03
C ALA A 123 -6.43 9.28 -4.66
N ASP A 124 -7.20 8.43 -4.00
CA ASP A 124 -8.47 7.94 -4.54
C ASP A 124 -9.62 8.18 -3.53
N PRO A 125 -10.43 9.23 -3.77
CA PRO A 125 -11.59 9.50 -2.92
C PRO A 125 -12.67 8.41 -3.02
N VAL A 126 -12.62 7.57 -4.06
CA VAL A 126 -13.56 6.47 -4.27
C VAL A 126 -12.79 5.17 -4.47
N LEU A 127 -12.73 4.36 -3.44
CA LEU A 127 -12.17 3.01 -3.54
C LEU A 127 -13.15 2.10 -4.26
N ARG A 128 -12.63 1.29 -5.21
CA ARG A 128 -13.44 0.36 -6.00
C ARG A 128 -12.89 -1.05 -5.93
N HIS A 129 -13.82 -1.98 -5.83
CA HIS A 129 -13.52 -3.41 -5.96
C HIS A 129 -14.69 -4.08 -6.70
N GLY A 130 -14.51 -4.29 -7.99
CA GLY A 130 -15.57 -4.75 -8.88
C GLY A 130 -16.78 -3.82 -8.94
N ASP A 131 -17.94 -4.29 -8.50
CA ASP A 131 -19.18 -3.54 -8.43
C ASP A 131 -19.35 -2.78 -7.09
N LEU A 132 -18.42 -2.93 -6.17
CA LEU A 132 -18.38 -2.24 -4.89
C LEU A 132 -17.62 -0.92 -5.03
N GLU A 133 -18.24 0.16 -4.55
CA GLU A 133 -17.67 1.51 -4.49
C GLU A 133 -17.80 2.05 -3.06
N LEU A 134 -16.70 2.59 -2.53
CA LEU A 134 -16.65 3.27 -1.23
C LEU A 134 -16.15 4.69 -1.43
N ASN A 135 -17.04 5.67 -1.28
CA ASN A 135 -16.70 7.09 -1.33
C ASN A 135 -16.26 7.56 0.07
N ARG A 136 -14.99 7.91 0.21
CA ARG A 136 -14.34 8.28 1.46
C ARG A 136 -14.70 9.69 1.94
N ILE A 137 -14.98 10.59 0.99
CA ILE A 137 -15.36 11.99 1.29
C ILE A 137 -16.80 12.04 1.76
N GLU A 138 -17.70 11.37 1.04
CA GLU A 138 -19.13 11.36 1.36
C GLU A 138 -19.53 10.32 2.41
N HIS A 139 -18.59 9.47 2.84
CA HIS A 139 -18.85 8.31 3.72
C HIS A 139 -19.98 7.41 3.22
N LYS A 140 -20.03 7.17 1.90
CA LYS A 140 -21.04 6.36 1.23
C LYS A 140 -20.44 5.10 0.66
N VAL A 141 -21.22 4.03 0.71
CA VAL A 141 -20.87 2.75 0.09
C VAL A 141 -22.00 2.35 -0.84
N ALA A 142 -21.66 1.87 -2.03
CA ALA A 142 -22.63 1.32 -2.99
C ALA A 142 -22.08 0.02 -3.58
N ARG A 143 -22.97 -0.90 -3.94
CA ARG A 143 -22.65 -2.11 -4.70
C ARG A 143 -23.66 -2.31 -5.80
N GLY A 144 -23.19 -2.43 -7.05
CA GLY A 144 -24.07 -2.55 -8.22
C GLY A 144 -25.07 -1.39 -8.33
N GLY A 145 -24.68 -0.17 -7.94
CA GLY A 145 -25.54 1.03 -7.90
C GLY A 145 -26.47 1.13 -6.69
N ARG A 146 -26.54 0.11 -5.83
CA ARG A 146 -27.36 0.11 -4.61
C ARG A 146 -26.56 0.64 -3.42
N THR A 147 -27.03 1.71 -2.78
CA THR A 147 -26.42 2.25 -1.56
C THR A 147 -26.56 1.29 -0.38
N ILE A 148 -25.47 1.12 0.37
CA ILE A 148 -25.39 0.26 1.54
C ILE A 148 -25.15 1.12 2.79
N GLY A 149 -26.03 1.04 3.78
CA GLY A 149 -25.89 1.73 5.06
C GLY A 149 -24.92 0.99 5.98
N LEU A 150 -23.73 1.55 6.19
CA LEU A 150 -22.74 1.05 7.13
C LEU A 150 -22.65 1.97 8.36
N THR A 151 -22.37 1.37 9.51
CA THR A 151 -21.92 2.12 10.69
C THR A 151 -20.49 2.61 10.50
N ALA A 152 -20.05 3.58 11.29
CA ALA A 152 -18.68 4.13 11.18
C ALA A 152 -17.59 3.03 11.28
N LYS A 153 -17.77 2.03 12.16
CA LYS A 153 -16.79 0.93 12.31
C LYS A 153 -16.83 -0.08 11.16
N GLU A 154 -18.01 -0.38 10.62
CA GLU A 154 -18.15 -1.21 9.42
C GLU A 154 -17.53 -0.52 8.20
N PHE A 155 -17.74 0.81 8.07
CA PHE A 155 -17.12 1.62 7.03
C PHE A 155 -15.60 1.59 7.12
N SER A 156 -15.03 1.87 8.31
CA SER A 156 -13.57 1.82 8.52
C SER A 156 -12.98 0.44 8.27
N LEU A 157 -13.71 -0.63 8.61
CA LEU A 157 -13.27 -2.01 8.33
C LEU A 157 -13.25 -2.28 6.83
N LEU A 158 -14.29 -1.89 6.10
CA LEU A 158 -14.35 -2.05 4.64
C LEU A 158 -13.28 -1.22 3.94
N GLU A 159 -13.09 0.02 4.37
CA GLU A 159 -12.03 0.90 3.87
C GLU A 159 -10.65 0.28 4.06
N CYS A 160 -10.35 -0.23 5.26
CA CYS A 160 -9.09 -0.91 5.57
C CYS A 160 -8.85 -2.10 4.63
N LEU A 161 -9.85 -2.94 4.40
CA LEU A 161 -9.76 -4.09 3.50
C LEU A 161 -9.55 -3.66 2.03
N LEU A 162 -10.23 -2.60 1.56
CA LEU A 162 -10.07 -2.05 0.22
C LEU A 162 -8.68 -1.45 -0.01
N LEU A 163 -8.14 -0.76 0.99
CA LEU A 163 -6.79 -0.17 0.92
C LEU A 163 -5.68 -1.23 0.85
N HIS A 164 -5.95 -2.43 1.38
CA HIS A 164 -5.05 -3.58 1.37
C HIS A 164 -5.53 -4.67 0.41
N GLU A 165 -6.09 -4.27 -0.72
CA GLU A 165 -6.59 -5.21 -1.73
C GLU A 165 -5.51 -6.24 -2.12
N GLY A 166 -5.88 -7.53 -2.08
CA GLY A 166 -4.98 -8.65 -2.37
C GLY A 166 -4.09 -9.09 -1.21
N GLU A 167 -4.03 -8.34 -0.11
CA GLU A 167 -3.28 -8.70 1.09
C GLU A 167 -4.17 -9.41 2.12
N CYS A 168 -3.60 -10.36 2.86
CA CYS A 168 -4.28 -10.98 4.00
C CYS A 168 -3.94 -10.19 5.26
N LEU A 169 -4.95 -9.58 5.88
CA LEU A 169 -4.80 -8.85 7.13
C LEU A 169 -5.12 -9.76 8.30
N SER A 170 -4.20 -9.86 9.26
CA SER A 170 -4.43 -10.58 10.50
C SER A 170 -5.44 -9.85 11.40
N ARG A 171 -6.06 -10.59 12.33
CA ARG A 171 -6.97 -10.00 13.33
C ARG A 171 -6.31 -8.90 14.16
N SER A 172 -5.04 -9.09 14.51
CA SER A 172 -4.27 -8.09 15.26
C SER A 172 -4.01 -6.81 14.45
N GLN A 173 -3.72 -6.93 13.14
CA GLN A 173 -3.60 -5.78 12.25
C GLN A 173 -4.93 -5.03 12.12
N LEU A 174 -6.03 -5.74 11.89
CA LEU A 174 -7.36 -5.13 11.81
C LEU A 174 -7.77 -4.45 13.12
N LEU A 175 -7.47 -5.06 14.29
CA LEU A 175 -7.70 -4.43 15.60
C LEU A 175 -6.91 -3.14 15.76
N ALA A 176 -5.64 -3.14 15.40
CA ALA A 176 -4.79 -1.97 15.50
C ALA A 176 -5.24 -0.84 14.56
N GLU A 177 -5.55 -1.16 13.28
CA GLU A 177 -5.89 -0.15 12.28
C GLU A 177 -7.30 0.42 12.43
N VAL A 178 -8.29 -0.43 12.72
CA VAL A 178 -9.70 -0.02 12.73
C VAL A 178 -10.16 0.41 14.14
N TRP A 179 -9.72 -0.28 15.18
CA TRP A 179 -10.14 0.01 16.57
C TRP A 179 -9.10 0.75 17.39
N GLN A 180 -7.86 0.90 16.87
CA GLN A 180 -6.72 1.51 17.58
C GLN A 180 -6.42 0.80 18.90
N MET A 181 -6.67 -0.52 18.94
CA MET A 181 -6.42 -1.37 20.10
C MET A 181 -5.16 -2.21 19.89
N PRO A 182 -4.37 -2.47 20.95
CA PRO A 182 -3.23 -3.39 20.86
C PRO A 182 -3.70 -4.78 20.43
N GLY A 183 -2.94 -5.44 19.54
CA GLY A 183 -3.36 -6.68 18.88
C GLY A 183 -3.49 -7.94 19.77
N GLU A 184 -3.21 -7.86 21.05
CA GLU A 184 -3.24 -9.00 22.00
C GLU A 184 -4.54 -9.11 22.82
N THR A 185 -5.49 -8.23 22.61
CA THR A 185 -6.80 -8.36 23.25
C THR A 185 -7.56 -9.51 22.60
N GLY A 186 -7.74 -10.63 23.32
CA GLY A 186 -8.48 -11.82 22.86
C GLY A 186 -9.98 -11.56 22.64
N THR A 187 -10.30 -10.57 21.80
CA THR A 187 -11.68 -10.16 21.50
C THR A 187 -12.10 -10.70 20.13
N ASN A 188 -13.32 -11.23 20.04
CA ASN A 188 -13.93 -11.66 18.78
C ASN A 188 -14.50 -10.47 17.97
N VAL A 189 -14.14 -9.23 18.32
CA VAL A 189 -14.76 -8.04 17.73
C VAL A 189 -14.58 -7.99 16.21
N VAL A 190 -13.40 -8.32 15.69
CA VAL A 190 -13.13 -8.36 14.25
C VAL A 190 -14.05 -9.35 13.54
N ASP A 191 -14.18 -10.58 14.08
CA ASP A 191 -15.01 -11.64 13.49
C ASP A 191 -16.50 -11.24 13.46
N VAL A 192 -16.98 -10.58 14.51
CA VAL A 192 -18.36 -10.07 14.60
C VAL A 192 -18.60 -9.00 13.54
N TYR A 193 -17.69 -8.02 13.42
CA TYR A 193 -17.86 -6.93 12.44
C TYR A 193 -17.67 -7.40 11.00
N VAL A 194 -16.79 -8.35 10.74
CA VAL A 194 -16.69 -9.01 9.41
C VAL A 194 -18.00 -9.68 9.05
N ASN A 195 -18.65 -10.38 9.98
CA ASN A 195 -19.95 -11.01 9.72
C ASN A 195 -21.06 -9.99 9.48
N TYR A 196 -21.07 -8.86 10.21
CA TYR A 196 -22.04 -7.79 9.95
C TYR A 196 -21.80 -7.16 8.57
N LEU A 197 -20.54 -6.91 8.24
CA LEU A 197 -20.18 -6.33 6.96
C LEU A 197 -20.55 -7.24 5.79
N ARG A 198 -20.24 -8.55 5.86
CA ARG A 198 -20.66 -9.54 4.85
C ARG A 198 -22.16 -9.50 4.59
N ARG A 199 -22.98 -9.54 5.63
CA ARG A 199 -24.46 -9.50 5.50
C ARG A 199 -24.93 -8.27 4.74
N LYS A 200 -24.27 -7.13 4.92
CA LYS A 200 -24.64 -5.86 4.29
C LYS A 200 -24.13 -5.73 2.86
N VAL A 201 -22.85 -6.07 2.64
CA VAL A 201 -22.22 -5.89 1.32
C VAL A 201 -22.49 -7.03 0.36
N GLU A 202 -22.71 -8.25 0.85
CA GLU A 202 -23.01 -9.43 0.02
C GLU A 202 -24.51 -9.60 -0.24
N GLY A 203 -25.38 -8.90 0.50
CA GLY A 203 -26.77 -8.65 0.18
C GLY A 203 -27.69 -9.85 0.01
N GLY A 204 -27.39 -11.00 0.56
CA GLY A 204 -28.29 -12.18 0.53
C GLY A 204 -28.62 -12.76 -0.86
N THR A 205 -28.09 -12.18 -1.92
CA THR A 205 -28.15 -12.75 -3.27
C THR A 205 -26.91 -13.62 -3.45
N GLY A 206 -27.08 -14.95 -3.33
CA GLY A 206 -26.03 -15.95 -3.58
C GLY A 206 -25.53 -15.88 -5.03
N GLY A 207 -24.67 -14.92 -5.30
CA GLY A 207 -23.99 -14.68 -6.55
C GLY A 207 -22.49 -14.55 -6.33
N ASP A 208 -21.78 -15.50 -6.87
CA ASP A 208 -20.38 -15.49 -7.28
C ASP A 208 -19.33 -14.93 -6.29
N GLY A 209 -19.03 -15.71 -5.23
CA GLY A 209 -17.81 -15.54 -4.43
C GLY A 209 -17.98 -14.66 -3.18
N GLU A 210 -17.39 -15.09 -2.10
CA GLU A 210 -17.30 -14.26 -0.87
C GLU A 210 -16.43 -13.03 -1.16
N LEU A 211 -16.99 -11.83 -1.04
CA LEU A 211 -16.27 -10.57 -1.19
C LEU A 211 -15.16 -10.45 -0.15
N ILE A 212 -15.44 -10.89 1.08
CA ILE A 212 -14.47 -10.92 2.17
C ILE A 212 -14.17 -12.38 2.48
N GLU A 213 -13.02 -12.86 2.08
CA GLU A 213 -12.57 -14.22 2.32
C GLU A 213 -11.96 -14.39 3.71
N THR A 214 -12.24 -15.54 4.36
CA THR A 214 -11.53 -15.94 5.58
C THR A 214 -10.33 -16.80 5.19
N VAL A 215 -9.12 -16.33 5.48
CA VAL A 215 -7.89 -17.12 5.37
C VAL A 215 -7.63 -17.82 6.70
N ARG A 216 -7.90 -19.14 6.74
CA ARG A 216 -7.79 -19.91 7.99
C ARG A 216 -6.41 -19.76 8.64
N GLY A 217 -6.38 -19.41 9.91
CA GLY A 217 -5.15 -19.23 10.69
C GLY A 217 -4.38 -17.92 10.39
N ALA A 218 -4.76 -17.15 9.36
CA ALA A 218 -4.09 -15.91 9.00
C ALA A 218 -4.95 -14.66 9.24
N GLY A 219 -6.21 -14.62 8.78
CA GLY A 219 -7.05 -13.45 8.92
C GLY A 219 -8.12 -13.31 7.84
N TYR A 220 -8.24 -12.10 7.28
CA TYR A 220 -9.23 -11.74 6.27
C TYR A 220 -8.58 -11.01 5.10
N ARG A 221 -9.15 -11.16 3.91
CA ARG A 221 -8.78 -10.39 2.71
C ARG A 221 -10.00 -10.13 1.83
N LEU A 222 -9.90 -9.16 0.94
CA LEU A 222 -10.87 -9.05 -0.15
C LEU A 222 -10.64 -10.16 -1.18
N GLY A 223 -11.69 -10.91 -1.50
CA GLY A 223 -11.69 -11.97 -2.49
C GLY A 223 -11.49 -11.40 -3.90
N GLY A 224 -10.75 -12.12 -4.74
CA GLY A 224 -10.57 -11.71 -6.14
C GLY A 224 -11.86 -11.90 -6.92
N MET A 225 -12.33 -10.88 -7.64
CA MET A 225 -13.41 -10.99 -8.60
C MET A 225 -13.03 -11.99 -9.70
N GLY A 226 -13.74 -13.12 -9.75
CA GLY A 226 -13.77 -13.96 -10.94
C GLY A 226 -12.64 -14.97 -11.12
N ARG A 227 -12.39 -15.83 -10.14
CA ARG A 227 -12.02 -17.21 -10.47
C ARG A 227 -13.28 -18.06 -10.38
N LYS A 228 -13.97 -18.26 -11.54
CA LYS A 228 -14.86 -19.41 -11.69
C LYS A 228 -14.08 -20.63 -11.24
N PRO A 229 -14.63 -21.48 -10.35
CA PRO A 229 -13.99 -22.75 -10.06
C PRO A 229 -13.84 -23.48 -11.39
N VAL A 230 -12.61 -23.82 -11.75
CA VAL A 230 -12.36 -24.77 -12.84
C VAL A 230 -13.04 -26.05 -12.40
N MET A 231 -14.23 -26.31 -12.92
CA MET A 231 -14.86 -27.63 -12.81
C MET A 231 -13.87 -28.64 -13.39
N ARG A 232 -13.24 -29.39 -12.53
CA ARG A 232 -12.57 -30.62 -12.94
C ARG A 232 -13.69 -31.52 -13.48
N HIS A 233 -13.76 -31.63 -14.79
CA HIS A 233 -14.57 -32.66 -15.41
C HIS A 233 -14.07 -34.04 -14.92
N PRO A 234 -14.92 -34.86 -14.29
CA PRO A 234 -14.62 -36.26 -14.08
C PRO A 234 -14.89 -36.98 -15.41
N GLY A 235 -13.86 -37.26 -16.21
CA GLY A 235 -14.05 -38.00 -17.47
C GLY A 235 -12.89 -37.82 -18.44
N GLY A 236 -11.68 -38.14 -18.04
CA GLY A 236 -10.61 -38.47 -18.97
C GLY A 236 -10.65 -40.00 -19.23
N PRO A 237 -10.53 -40.48 -20.49
CA PRO A 237 -10.60 -41.90 -20.78
C PRO A 237 -9.42 -42.66 -20.16
N ALA A 238 -9.72 -43.87 -19.67
CA ALA A 238 -8.75 -44.79 -19.10
C ALA A 238 -7.62 -45.13 -20.10
N PRO A 239 -6.39 -45.33 -19.63
CA PRO A 239 -5.32 -45.77 -20.51
C PRO A 239 -5.60 -47.19 -21.04
N VAL A 240 -5.64 -47.34 -22.33
CA VAL A 240 -5.75 -48.62 -23.05
C VAL A 240 -4.49 -49.44 -22.75
N ARG A 241 -4.66 -50.57 -22.12
CA ARG A 241 -3.60 -51.60 -21.99
C ARG A 241 -3.17 -52.05 -23.39
N GLY A 242 -1.98 -51.69 -23.77
CA GLY A 242 -1.31 -52.26 -24.93
C GLY A 242 -1.02 -53.72 -24.70
N MET A 243 -1.60 -54.53 -25.56
CA MET A 243 -1.28 -55.97 -25.70
C MET A 243 0.15 -56.11 -26.22
N ALA A 244 0.88 -56.97 -25.56
CA ALA A 244 2.14 -57.54 -26.06
C ALA A 244 1.86 -58.40 -27.31
N CYS A 245 2.68 -58.26 -28.32
CA CYS A 245 2.86 -59.24 -29.35
C CYS A 245 4.34 -59.43 -29.64
N ALA A 246 4.77 -60.66 -29.41
CA ALA A 246 5.81 -61.47 -30.05
C ALA A 246 7.12 -60.77 -30.46
#